data_dfd00feb8b3b3471203dde34ff224034
#
_entry.id   dfd00feb8b3b3471203dde34ff224034
#
_cell.length_a   1.000
_cell.length_b   1.000
_cell.length_c   1.000
_cell.angle_alpha   90.00
_cell.angle_beta   90.00
_cell.angle_gamma   90.00
#
_symmetry.space_group_name_H-M   'P 1'
#
loop_
_entity.id
_entity.type
_entity.pdbx_description
1 polymer ?
#
loop_
_entity_poly.entity_id
_entity_poly.type
_entity_poly.pdbx_seq_one_letter_code
_entity_poly.pdbx_strand_id
1 'polypeptide(L)'
;MEIRKKTWPEFFQKVLNGEKNVDLRLADFEINSGDILVLEEYDPRTKKYTGRIIKKEVKRVNRVQIADFNSLKDIEKYGHYLIEF
;
A
#
# COMPACT_ATOMS: atom_id res chain seq x y z
N MET A 1 0.21 11.52 10.53
CA MET A 1 -1.09 11.29 9.87
C MET A 1 -1.26 9.82 9.58
N GLU A 2 -2.47 9.31 9.69
CA GLU A 2 -2.76 7.92 9.36
C GLU A 2 -3.38 7.84 7.97
N ILE A 3 -2.85 6.94 7.14
CA ILE A 3 -3.37 6.69 5.80
C ILE A 3 -3.86 5.24 5.74
N ARG A 4 -5.15 5.04 5.43
CA ARG A 4 -5.76 3.72 5.39
C ARG A 4 -5.78 3.18 3.97
N LYS A 5 -5.33 1.93 3.79
CA LYS A 5 -5.31 1.28 2.48
C LYS A 5 -5.78 -0.17 2.60
N LYS A 6 -6.57 -0.59 1.62
CA LYS A 6 -7.00 -1.99 1.47
C LYS A 6 -5.79 -2.85 1.14
N THR A 7 -5.73 -4.03 1.74
CA THR A 7 -4.67 -5.00 1.49
C THR A 7 -5.29 -6.40 1.40
N TRP A 8 -5.01 -7.10 0.31
CA TRP A 8 -5.53 -8.45 0.13
C TRP A 8 -4.93 -9.42 1.15
N PRO A 9 -5.67 -10.48 1.53
CA PRO A 9 -5.26 -11.36 2.64
C PRO A 9 -3.86 -11.95 2.49
N GLU A 10 -3.49 -12.36 1.29
CA GLU A 10 -2.17 -12.95 1.04
C GLU A 10 -1.02 -11.96 1.29
N PHE A 11 -1.20 -10.71 0.89
CA PHE A 11 -0.19 -9.67 1.13
C PHE A 11 -0.22 -9.21 2.59
N PHE A 12 -1.41 -9.11 3.17
CA PHE A 12 -1.59 -8.79 4.58
C PHE A 12 -0.83 -9.79 5.46
N GLN A 13 -0.97 -11.08 5.16
CA GLN A 13 -0.31 -12.13 5.94
C GLN A 13 1.22 -12.03 5.83
N LYS A 14 1.74 -11.70 4.66
CA LYS A 14 3.19 -11.50 4.47
C LYS A 14 3.72 -10.34 5.29
N VAL A 15 2.97 -9.25 5.37
CA VAL A 15 3.33 -8.11 6.22
C VAL A 15 3.32 -8.53 7.68
N LEU A 16 2.28 -9.23 8.10
CA LEU A 16 2.12 -9.70 9.48
C LEU A 16 3.27 -10.61 9.90
N ASN A 17 3.73 -11.49 8.99
CA ASN A 17 4.83 -12.41 9.25
C ASN A 17 6.21 -11.78 9.15
N GLY A 18 6.32 -10.52 8.78
CA GLY A 18 7.60 -9.84 8.55
C GLY A 18 8.28 -10.19 7.24
N GLU A 19 7.62 -10.93 6.36
CA GLU A 19 8.14 -11.31 5.04
C GLU A 19 8.10 -10.16 4.04
N LYS A 20 7.23 -9.19 4.27
CA LYS A 20 7.04 -8.04 3.39
C LYS A 20 7.09 -6.76 4.21
N ASN A 21 8.01 -5.88 3.87
CA ASN A 21 8.20 -4.59 4.54
C ASN A 21 8.16 -3.41 3.57
N VAL A 22 7.60 -3.62 2.39
CA VAL A 22 7.39 -2.60 1.37
C VAL A 22 6.00 -2.74 0.78
N ASP A 23 5.44 -1.65 0.29
CA ASP A 23 4.16 -1.63 -0.39
C ASP A 23 4.30 -0.78 -1.65
N LEU A 24 3.82 -1.29 -2.79
CA LEU A 24 3.85 -0.61 -4.07
C LEU A 24 2.42 -0.24 -4.46
N ARG A 25 2.17 1.06 -4.60
CA ARG A 25 0.83 1.57 -4.92
C ARG A 25 0.89 2.70 -5.91
N LEU A 26 -0.22 2.90 -6.64
CA LEU A 26 -0.41 4.08 -7.47
C LEU A 26 -0.35 5.32 -6.58
N ALA A 27 0.40 6.34 -7.02
CA ALA A 27 0.63 7.55 -6.23
C ALA A 27 -0.50 8.57 -6.40
N ASP A 28 -1.73 8.12 -6.18
CA ASP A 28 -2.93 8.95 -6.26
C ASP A 28 -3.38 9.49 -4.92
N PHE A 29 -2.52 9.45 -3.91
CA PHE A 29 -2.76 9.95 -2.56
C PHE A 29 -1.46 10.53 -2.00
N GLU A 30 -1.55 11.16 -0.84
CA GLU A 30 -0.39 11.75 -0.19
C GLU A 30 0.07 10.89 0.98
N ILE A 31 1.37 10.58 1.03
CA ILE A 31 2.00 9.86 2.14
C ILE A 31 3.45 10.32 2.26
N ASN A 32 3.93 10.46 3.50
CA ASN A 32 5.27 10.92 3.79
C ASN A 32 5.93 10.06 4.85
N SER A 33 7.26 10.11 4.89
CA SER A 33 8.04 9.50 5.96
C SER A 33 7.54 10.00 7.31
N GLY A 34 7.35 9.07 8.26
CA GLY A 34 6.81 9.38 9.58
C GLY A 34 5.30 9.21 9.69
N ASP A 35 4.58 9.14 8.58
CA ASP A 35 3.15 8.83 8.60
C ASP A 35 2.93 7.38 9.03
N ILE A 36 1.71 7.08 9.44
CA ILE A 36 1.30 5.72 9.81
C ILE A 36 0.47 5.14 8.66
N LEU A 37 0.96 4.07 8.07
CA LEU A 37 0.22 3.32 7.06
C LEU A 37 -0.64 2.28 7.77
N VAL A 38 -1.96 2.39 7.64
CA VAL A 38 -2.91 1.44 8.21
C VAL A 38 -3.37 0.51 7.09
N LEU A 39 -2.87 -0.73 7.13
CA LEU A 39 -3.27 -1.76 6.18
C LEU A 39 -4.51 -2.45 6.71
N GLU A 40 -5.59 -2.38 5.94
CA GLU A 40 -6.87 -2.99 6.29
C GLU A 40 -7.06 -4.23 5.41
N GLU A 41 -7.11 -5.40 6.03
CA GLU A 41 -7.32 -6.63 5.28
C GLU A 41 -8.70 -6.63 4.64
N TYR A 42 -8.72 -6.84 3.33
CA TYR A 42 -9.94 -6.85 2.53
C TYR A 42 -9.95 -8.09 1.65
N ASP A 43 -11.03 -8.88 1.74
CA ASP A 43 -11.20 -10.08 0.92
C ASP A 43 -11.97 -9.73 -0.34
N PRO A 44 -11.33 -9.75 -1.52
CA PRO A 44 -12.00 -9.41 -2.77
C PRO A 44 -13.05 -10.43 -3.19
N ARG A 45 -12.98 -11.67 -2.67
CA ARG A 45 -13.96 -12.71 -2.99
C ARG A 45 -15.30 -12.46 -2.30
N THR A 46 -15.27 -12.02 -1.06
CA THR A 46 -16.48 -11.69 -0.30
C THR A 46 -16.84 -10.21 -0.39
N LYS A 47 -15.91 -9.39 -0.90
CA LYS A 47 -16.02 -7.93 -0.99
C LYS A 47 -16.25 -7.30 0.39
N LYS A 48 -15.57 -7.82 1.41
CA LYS A 48 -15.69 -7.37 2.79
C LYS A 48 -14.35 -7.24 3.46
N TYR A 49 -14.24 -6.28 4.38
CA TYR A 49 -13.12 -6.20 5.31
C TYR A 49 -13.21 -7.33 6.32
N THR A 50 -12.09 -7.93 6.66
CA THR A 50 -12.06 -9.03 7.63
C THR A 50 -12.05 -8.54 9.08
N GLY A 51 -11.77 -7.27 9.29
CA GLY A 51 -11.60 -6.68 10.62
C GLY A 51 -10.16 -6.65 11.10
N ARG A 52 -9.24 -7.33 10.41
CA ARG A 52 -7.81 -7.26 10.78
C ARG A 52 -7.17 -6.02 10.19
N ILE A 53 -6.36 -5.36 10.98
CA ILE A 53 -5.57 -4.20 10.54
C ILE A 53 -4.14 -4.32 11.06
N ILE A 54 -3.20 -3.71 10.33
CA ILE A 54 -1.81 -3.56 10.74
C ILE A 54 -1.46 -2.09 10.58
N LYS A 55 -0.81 -1.51 11.62
CA LYS A 55 -0.29 -0.15 11.54
C LYS A 55 1.23 -0.21 11.44
N LYS A 56 1.79 0.45 10.43
CA LYS A 56 3.23 0.54 10.22
C LYS A 56 3.66 1.99 10.07
N GLU A 57 4.71 2.36 10.77
CA GLU A 57 5.33 3.66 10.56
C GLU A 57 6.10 3.65 9.25
N VAL A 58 5.83 4.63 8.40
CA VAL A 58 6.49 4.78 7.10
C VAL A 58 7.90 5.31 7.31
N LYS A 59 8.89 4.54 6.88
CA LYS A 59 10.31 4.92 6.97
C LYS A 59 10.73 5.76 5.79
N ARG A 60 10.32 5.36 4.58
CA ARG A 60 10.72 6.01 3.34
C ARG A 60 9.66 5.86 2.28
N VAL A 61 9.50 6.90 1.46
CA VAL A 61 8.62 6.86 0.30
C VAL A 61 9.43 7.27 -0.93
N ASN A 62 9.47 6.41 -1.94
CA ASN A 62 10.09 6.70 -3.22
C ASN A 62 9.03 6.70 -4.31
N ARG A 63 9.10 7.68 -5.21
CA ARG A 63 8.21 7.70 -6.37
C ARG A 63 8.92 7.01 -7.53
N VAL A 64 8.25 6.03 -8.12
CA VAL A 64 8.80 5.24 -9.23
C VAL A 64 7.82 5.20 -10.39
N GLN A 65 8.33 4.97 -11.60
CA GLN A 65 7.52 4.82 -12.81
C GLN A 65 7.59 3.36 -13.25
N ILE A 66 6.46 2.65 -13.15
CA ILE A 66 6.40 1.23 -13.50
C ILE A 66 5.25 1.03 -14.49
N ALA A 67 5.60 0.85 -15.77
CA ALA A 67 4.65 0.82 -16.87
C ALA A 67 3.71 -0.38 -16.84
N ASP A 68 4.11 -1.49 -16.19
CA ASP A 68 3.36 -2.75 -16.25
C ASP A 68 2.21 -2.84 -15.25
N PHE A 69 2.09 -1.90 -14.31
CA PHE A 69 1.11 -1.99 -13.22
C PHE A 69 -0.19 -1.26 -13.47
N ASN A 70 -0.19 -0.23 -14.29
CA ASN A 70 -1.37 0.60 -14.55
C ASN A 70 -1.39 1.05 -16.00
N SER A 71 -2.50 1.66 -16.42
CA SER A 71 -2.59 2.24 -17.74
C SER A 71 -1.58 3.38 -17.91
N LEU A 72 -1.13 3.64 -19.13
CA LEU A 72 -0.21 4.75 -19.41
C LEU A 72 -0.75 6.07 -18.91
N LYS A 73 -2.05 6.29 -19.00
CA LYS A 73 -2.68 7.52 -18.54
C LYS A 73 -2.50 7.72 -17.03
N ASP A 74 -2.71 6.67 -16.23
CA ASP A 74 -2.54 6.74 -14.78
C ASP A 74 -1.08 6.92 -14.40
N ILE A 75 -0.19 6.22 -15.10
CA ILE A 75 1.26 6.33 -14.87
C ILE A 75 1.75 7.74 -15.16
N GLU A 76 1.33 8.32 -16.27
CA GLU A 76 1.70 9.69 -16.64
C GLU A 76 1.19 10.70 -15.60
N LYS A 77 0.00 10.47 -15.04
CA LYS A 77 -0.62 11.39 -14.09
C LYS A 77 -0.03 11.26 -12.69
N TYR A 78 0.16 10.05 -12.19
CA TYR A 78 0.47 9.81 -10.77
C TYR A 78 1.84 9.19 -10.52
N GLY A 79 2.26 8.20 -11.33
CA GLY A 79 3.37 7.32 -11.00
C GLY A 79 2.99 6.37 -9.85
N HIS A 80 3.99 5.76 -9.25
CA HIS A 80 3.81 4.82 -8.15
C HIS A 80 4.63 5.25 -6.93
N TYR A 81 4.16 4.87 -5.75
CA TYR A 81 4.94 4.95 -4.52
C TYR A 81 5.49 3.57 -4.17
N LEU A 82 6.78 3.51 -3.84
CA LEU A 82 7.36 2.41 -3.10
C LEU A 82 7.49 2.86 -1.66
N ILE A 83 6.66 2.29 -0.79
CA ILE A 83 6.54 2.69 0.61
C ILE A 83 7.27 1.66 1.46
N GLU A 84 8.30 2.08 2.18
CA GLU A 84 9.07 1.22 3.08
C GLU A 84 8.61 1.45 4.53
N PHE A 85 8.41 0.37 5.23
CA PHE A 85 7.96 0.44 6.63
C PHE A 85 8.60 -0.62 7.53
#